data_4f79080d839a04de0636589b464996cb
#
_entry.id   4f79080d839a04de0636589b464996cb
#
_cell.length_a   1.000
_cell.length_b   1.000
_cell.length_c   1.000
_cell.angle_alpha   90.00
_cell.angle_beta   90.00
_cell.angle_gamma   90.00
#
_symmetry.space_group_name_H-M   'P 1'
#
loop_
_entity.id
_entity.type
_entity.pdbx_description
1 polymer ?
#
loop_
_entity_poly.entity_id
_entity_poly.type
_entity_poly.pdbx_seq_one_letter_code
_entity_poly.pdbx_strand_id
1 'polypeptide(L)'
;TGELFEFKHLENRAQDLANVAKSLAQGRDILNANITDVSRCRWVTLTYADNMTDPKKLMRDFRHFNTRCREIFGHYEYITAAEPQGRGAWHLHCVFIFAVKAPYMENAVVRDCWKQGFVTVKRLDDVDNVGAYLTAYLGDMELSEASKADMAVSYSKGIKEVEYEYENGVKQTKKYIKGA
;
A
#
# COMPACT_ATOMS: atom_id res chain seq x y z
N THR A 1 14.69 4.27 0.86
CA THR A 1 14.42 3.27 -0.18
C THR A 1 13.44 2.26 0.39
N GLY A 2 12.15 2.36 0.02
CA GLY A 2 11.20 1.28 0.26
C GLY A 2 11.64 0.06 -0.54
N GLU A 3 11.69 -1.12 0.07
CA GLU A 3 11.90 -2.34 -0.67
C GLU A 3 10.61 -2.68 -1.40
N LEU A 4 10.68 -2.78 -2.72
CA LEU A 4 9.61 -3.32 -3.53
C LEU A 4 9.76 -4.84 -3.53
N PHE A 5 8.76 -5.55 -3.00
CA PHE A 5 8.69 -6.99 -3.21
C PHE A 5 8.12 -7.23 -4.62
N GLU A 6 9.00 -7.43 -5.59
CA GLU A 6 8.60 -7.91 -6.91
C GLU A 6 8.18 -9.37 -6.79
N PHE A 7 6.93 -9.67 -7.14
CA PHE A 7 6.50 -11.04 -7.33
C PHE A 7 7.14 -11.57 -8.60
N LYS A 8 8.05 -12.54 -8.47
CA LYS A 8 8.47 -13.31 -9.63
C LYS A 8 7.31 -14.17 -10.07
N HIS A 9 6.91 -14.06 -11.32
CA HIS A 9 5.97 -14.99 -11.94
C HIS A 9 6.51 -16.43 -11.77
N LEU A 10 5.78 -17.24 -11.04
CA LEU A 10 6.04 -18.66 -10.93
C LEU A 10 5.20 -19.38 -11.99
N GLU A 11 5.72 -20.45 -12.54
CA GLU A 11 5.01 -21.25 -13.56
C GLU A 11 3.69 -21.87 -13.04
N ASN A 12 3.47 -21.85 -11.73
CA ASN A 12 2.29 -22.39 -11.07
C ASN A 12 1.37 -21.28 -10.56
N ARG A 13 0.26 -21.06 -11.24
CA ARG A 13 -0.77 -20.04 -10.92
C ARG A 13 -1.35 -20.16 -9.50
N ALA A 14 -1.52 -21.37 -8.99
CA ALA A 14 -2.01 -21.58 -7.62
C ALA A 14 -0.99 -21.09 -6.57
N GLN A 15 0.30 -21.24 -6.86
CA GLN A 15 1.38 -20.74 -6.01
C GLN A 15 1.45 -19.21 -6.02
N ASP A 16 1.19 -18.56 -7.16
CA ASP A 16 1.16 -17.11 -7.27
C ASP A 16 0.01 -16.51 -6.43
N LEU A 17 -1.18 -17.09 -6.50
CA LEU A 17 -2.34 -16.67 -5.68
C LEU A 17 -2.07 -16.86 -4.18
N ALA A 18 -1.43 -17.96 -3.78
CA ALA A 18 -1.05 -18.19 -2.39
C ALA A 18 -0.02 -17.17 -1.90
N ASN A 19 0.94 -16.80 -2.73
CA ASN A 19 1.94 -15.76 -2.42
C ASN A 19 1.30 -14.38 -2.29
N VAL A 20 0.35 -14.03 -3.16
CA VAL A 20 -0.43 -12.78 -3.06
C VAL A 20 -1.23 -12.74 -1.76
N ALA A 21 -1.96 -13.80 -1.43
CA ALA A 21 -2.72 -13.89 -0.19
C ALA A 21 -1.82 -13.74 1.05
N LYS A 22 -0.63 -14.35 1.04
CA LYS A 22 0.37 -14.21 2.09
C LYS A 22 0.86 -12.77 2.22
N SER A 23 1.15 -12.10 1.10
CA SER A 23 1.61 -10.71 1.10
C SER A 23 0.54 -9.74 1.57
N LEU A 24 -0.72 -9.95 1.20
CA LEU A 24 -1.84 -9.16 1.69
C LEU A 24 -2.04 -9.35 3.20
N ALA A 25 -1.94 -10.58 3.69
CA ALA A 25 -2.02 -10.88 5.12
C ALA A 25 -0.87 -10.20 5.90
N GLN A 26 0.34 -10.24 5.37
CA GLN A 26 1.49 -9.54 5.94
C GLN A 26 1.30 -8.02 5.92
N GLY A 27 0.81 -7.47 4.82
CA GLY A 27 0.47 -6.04 4.70
C GLY A 27 -0.56 -5.61 5.73
N ARG A 28 -1.60 -6.41 5.97
CA ARG A 28 -2.60 -6.19 7.02
C ARG A 28 -1.97 -6.15 8.41
N ASP A 29 -1.11 -7.13 8.71
CA ASP A 29 -0.46 -7.21 10.02
C ASP A 29 0.48 -6.03 10.24
N ILE A 30 1.21 -5.59 9.21
CA ILE A 30 2.06 -4.39 9.24
C ILE A 30 1.21 -3.13 9.49
N LEU A 31 0.09 -2.96 8.78
CA LEU A 31 -0.83 -1.84 9.01
C LEU A 31 -1.33 -1.80 10.44
N ASN A 32 -1.82 -2.92 10.97
CA ASN A 32 -2.33 -3.02 12.33
C ASN A 32 -1.25 -2.77 13.38
N ALA A 33 0.01 -3.11 13.09
CA ALA A 33 1.13 -2.84 14.00
C ALA A 33 1.56 -1.36 14.03
N ASN A 34 1.27 -0.59 12.98
CA ASN A 34 1.70 0.80 12.83
C ASN A 34 0.59 1.82 13.06
N ILE A 35 -0.68 1.44 12.87
CA ILE A 35 -1.82 2.33 13.03
C ILE A 35 -2.44 2.10 14.40
N THR A 36 -2.16 3.02 15.32
CA THR A 36 -2.74 3.04 16.68
C THR A 36 -3.83 4.10 16.80
N ASP A 37 -3.88 5.06 15.87
CA ASP A 37 -4.84 6.15 15.82
C ASP A 37 -5.14 6.48 14.35
N VAL A 38 -6.35 6.15 13.90
CA VAL A 38 -6.81 6.35 12.51
C VAL A 38 -6.89 7.83 12.11
N SER A 39 -7.03 8.75 13.08
CA SER A 39 -7.03 10.19 12.81
C SER A 39 -5.70 10.70 12.22
N ARG A 40 -4.62 9.94 12.43
CA ARG A 40 -3.28 10.18 11.88
C ARG A 40 -3.12 9.66 10.46
N CYS A 41 -4.13 9.04 9.89
CA CYS A 41 -4.04 8.35 8.61
C CYS A 41 -4.83 9.05 7.51
N ARG A 42 -4.36 8.86 6.27
CA ARG A 42 -5.10 9.16 5.04
C ARG A 42 -4.98 7.99 4.08
N TRP A 43 -6.10 7.63 3.47
CA TRP A 43 -6.15 6.72 2.34
C TRP A 43 -6.04 7.53 1.06
N VAL A 44 -5.07 7.20 0.22
CA VAL A 44 -4.85 7.87 -1.06
C VAL A 44 -4.82 6.82 -2.16
N THR A 45 -5.66 7.00 -3.17
CA THR A 45 -5.63 6.18 -4.39
C THR A 45 -5.08 7.02 -5.53
N LEU A 46 -4.05 6.52 -6.19
CA LEU A 46 -3.42 7.14 -7.35
C LEU A 46 -3.73 6.32 -8.60
N THR A 47 -4.27 6.97 -9.62
CA THR A 47 -4.69 6.34 -10.87
C THR A 47 -4.02 7.05 -12.04
N TYR A 48 -3.51 6.30 -13.00
CA TYR A 48 -3.03 6.86 -14.25
C TYR A 48 -4.20 7.20 -15.18
N ALA A 49 -4.12 8.36 -15.86
CA ALA A 49 -5.06 8.70 -16.92
C ALA A 49 -4.88 7.79 -18.13
N ASP A 50 -3.61 7.51 -18.48
CA ASP A 50 -3.25 6.62 -19.57
C ASP A 50 -3.16 5.16 -19.12
N ASN A 51 -3.13 4.23 -20.08
CA ASN A 51 -2.94 2.81 -19.79
C ASN A 51 -1.45 2.51 -19.51
N MET A 52 -0.96 2.97 -18.38
CA MET A 52 0.43 2.83 -17.96
C MET A 52 0.67 1.45 -17.33
N THR A 53 1.52 0.65 -17.97
CA THR A 53 1.78 -0.76 -17.60
C THR A 53 3.21 -1.02 -17.11
N ASP A 54 4.11 -0.01 -17.12
CA ASP A 54 5.50 -0.16 -16.70
C ASP A 54 5.66 -0.01 -15.18
N PRO A 55 5.97 -1.10 -14.43
CA PRO A 55 6.14 -1.05 -12.98
C PRO A 55 7.33 -0.18 -12.54
N LYS A 56 8.39 -0.06 -13.36
CA LYS A 56 9.54 0.79 -13.05
C LYS A 56 9.17 2.27 -13.13
N LYS A 57 8.33 2.63 -14.11
CA LYS A 57 7.77 3.98 -14.20
C LYS A 57 6.88 4.28 -13.02
N LEU A 58 6.01 3.36 -12.60
CA LEU A 58 5.17 3.49 -11.42
C LEU A 58 5.98 3.88 -10.18
N MET A 59 7.07 3.16 -9.91
CA MET A 59 7.92 3.40 -8.74
C MET A 59 8.66 4.73 -8.81
N ARG A 60 9.08 5.16 -9.99
CA ARG A 60 9.71 6.47 -10.20
C ARG A 60 8.71 7.60 -9.98
N ASP A 61 7.52 7.48 -10.55
CA ASP A 61 6.46 8.48 -10.44
C ASP A 61 5.97 8.61 -8.99
N PHE A 62 5.84 7.47 -8.28
CA PHE A 62 5.50 7.47 -6.85
C PHE A 62 6.56 8.16 -5.99
N ARG A 63 7.85 7.95 -6.26
CA ARG A 63 8.92 8.66 -5.52
C ARG A 63 8.82 10.17 -5.72
N HIS A 64 8.62 10.64 -6.94
CA HIS A 64 8.45 12.07 -7.23
C HIS A 64 7.18 12.63 -6.58
N PHE A 65 6.08 11.92 -6.64
CA PHE A 65 4.84 12.24 -5.95
C PHE A 65 5.07 12.41 -4.45
N ASN A 66 5.68 11.40 -3.84
CA ASN A 66 5.93 11.36 -2.40
C ASN A 66 6.82 12.53 -1.93
N THR A 67 7.85 12.89 -2.71
CA THR A 67 8.68 14.07 -2.43
C THR A 67 7.84 15.34 -2.41
N ARG A 68 7.05 15.60 -3.47
CA ARG A 68 6.19 16.79 -3.56
C ARG A 68 5.12 16.84 -2.48
N CYS A 69 4.49 15.71 -2.16
CA CYS A 69 3.53 15.64 -1.07
C CYS A 69 4.16 15.96 0.30
N ARG A 70 5.34 15.44 0.58
CA ARG A 70 6.05 15.71 1.84
C ARG A 70 6.48 17.16 1.99
N GLU A 71 6.80 17.84 0.91
CA GLU A 71 7.09 19.29 0.91
C GLU A 71 5.88 20.12 1.34
N ILE A 72 4.66 19.70 1.02
CA ILE A 72 3.42 20.41 1.32
C ILE A 72 2.83 19.99 2.67
N PHE A 73 2.73 18.68 2.92
CA PHE A 73 1.98 18.13 4.05
C PHE A 73 2.86 17.68 5.22
N GLY A 74 4.18 17.76 5.09
CA GLY A 74 5.14 17.29 6.06
C GLY A 74 5.44 15.80 5.94
N HIS A 75 6.28 15.31 6.86
CA HIS A 75 6.70 13.89 6.85
C HIS A 75 5.56 12.95 7.25
N TYR A 76 5.47 11.84 6.56
CA TYR A 76 4.61 10.70 6.88
C TYR A 76 5.31 9.39 6.48
N GLU A 77 4.99 8.32 7.17
CA GLU A 77 5.29 6.97 6.72
C GLU A 77 4.17 6.47 5.80
N TYR A 78 4.45 5.48 4.97
CA TYR A 78 3.44 4.95 4.06
C TYR A 78 3.53 3.44 3.90
N ILE A 79 2.40 2.86 3.59
CA ILE A 79 2.25 1.51 3.07
C ILE A 79 1.47 1.62 1.78
N THR A 80 1.94 0.99 0.72
CA THR A 80 1.29 1.02 -0.59
C THR A 80 1.01 -0.39 -1.09
N ALA A 81 -0.11 -0.55 -1.77
CA ALA A 81 -0.41 -1.72 -2.57
C ALA A 81 -0.60 -1.28 -4.03
N ALA A 82 0.23 -1.82 -4.90
CA ALA A 82 0.12 -1.63 -6.34
C ALA A 82 -0.66 -2.79 -6.95
N GLU A 83 -1.61 -2.49 -7.80
CA GLU A 83 -2.40 -3.48 -8.53
C GLU A 83 -2.62 -3.05 -9.99
N PRO A 84 -2.59 -3.98 -10.94
CA PRO A 84 -3.03 -3.71 -12.30
C PRO A 84 -4.55 -3.71 -12.37
N GLN A 85 -5.14 -2.71 -13.03
CA GLN A 85 -6.56 -2.72 -13.39
C GLN A 85 -6.85 -3.75 -14.50
N GLY A 86 -8.14 -4.05 -14.74
CA GLY A 86 -8.55 -4.94 -15.81
C GLY A 86 -8.07 -4.56 -17.22
N ARG A 87 -7.80 -3.26 -17.46
CA ARG A 87 -7.15 -2.75 -18.70
C ARG A 87 -5.61 -2.82 -18.66
N GLY A 88 -5.01 -3.29 -17.56
CA GLY A 88 -3.56 -3.40 -17.35
C GLY A 88 -2.89 -2.17 -16.74
N ALA A 89 -3.57 -1.02 -16.63
CA ALA A 89 -3.01 0.17 -15.99
C ALA A 89 -2.82 -0.03 -14.50
N TRP A 90 -1.71 0.47 -13.95
CA TRP A 90 -1.44 0.39 -12.52
C TRP A 90 -2.26 1.38 -11.71
N HIS A 91 -2.77 0.89 -10.58
CA HIS A 91 -3.30 1.66 -9.47
C HIS A 91 -2.39 1.53 -8.26
N LEU A 92 -2.29 2.62 -7.47
CA LEU A 92 -1.65 2.60 -6.16
C LEU A 92 -2.66 2.95 -5.09
N HIS A 93 -2.84 2.06 -4.13
CA HIS A 93 -3.55 2.32 -2.89
C HIS A 93 -2.52 2.57 -1.79
N CYS A 94 -2.59 3.74 -1.18
CA CYS A 94 -1.62 4.19 -0.19
C CYS A 94 -2.32 4.47 1.14
N VAL A 95 -1.73 4.04 2.23
CA VAL A 95 -2.06 4.53 3.58
C VAL A 95 -0.89 5.39 4.03
N PHE A 96 -1.15 6.69 4.24
CA PHE A 96 -0.19 7.62 4.82
C PHE A 96 -0.42 7.71 6.32
N ILE A 97 0.67 7.65 7.11
CA ILE A 97 0.64 7.63 8.56
C ILE A 97 1.51 8.78 9.07
N PHE A 98 0.87 9.79 9.63
CA PHE A 98 1.53 10.98 10.17
C PHE A 98 1.92 10.77 11.64
N ALA A 99 2.93 11.52 12.11
CA ALA A 99 3.34 11.50 13.52
C ALA A 99 2.28 12.09 14.45
N VAL A 100 1.45 13.01 13.93
CA VAL A 100 0.34 13.67 14.61
C VAL A 100 -0.94 13.50 13.80
N LYS A 101 -2.05 14.13 14.21
CA LYS A 101 -3.28 14.15 13.42
C LYS A 101 -3.00 14.54 11.98
N ALA A 102 -3.46 13.74 11.03
CA ALA A 102 -3.21 13.95 9.62
C ALA A 102 -3.83 15.28 9.14
N PRO A 103 -3.09 16.09 8.37
CA PRO A 103 -3.61 17.32 7.81
C PRO A 103 -4.78 17.07 6.85
N TYR A 104 -5.56 18.10 6.58
CA TYR A 104 -6.49 18.05 5.45
C TYR A 104 -5.68 17.99 4.15
N MET A 105 -5.96 17.00 3.34
CA MET A 105 -5.30 16.79 2.05
C MET A 105 -6.36 16.93 0.95
N GLU A 106 -6.41 18.11 0.36
CA GLU A 106 -7.36 18.41 -0.72
C GLU A 106 -7.00 17.59 -1.98
N ASN A 107 -8.00 16.95 -2.60
CA ASN A 107 -7.81 16.14 -3.80
C ASN A 107 -7.09 16.88 -4.94
N ALA A 108 -7.38 18.18 -5.13
CA ALA A 108 -6.75 18.99 -6.16
C ALA A 108 -5.24 19.14 -5.91
N VAL A 109 -4.84 19.45 -4.69
CA VAL A 109 -3.43 19.61 -4.30
C VAL A 109 -2.68 18.28 -4.44
N VAL A 110 -3.28 17.18 -3.97
CA VAL A 110 -2.67 15.85 -4.08
C VAL A 110 -2.55 15.40 -5.55
N ARG A 111 -3.55 15.71 -6.37
CA ARG A 111 -3.50 15.46 -7.83
C ARG A 111 -2.37 16.25 -8.49
N ASP A 112 -2.15 17.51 -8.09
CA ASP A 112 -1.05 18.32 -8.61
C ASP A 112 0.32 17.78 -8.20
N CYS A 113 0.40 17.06 -7.07
CA CYS A 113 1.58 16.27 -6.70
C CYS A 113 1.73 15.01 -7.56
N TRP A 114 0.62 14.34 -7.90
CA TRP A 114 0.63 13.10 -8.69
C TRP A 114 1.03 13.34 -10.15
N LYS A 115 0.40 14.28 -10.82
CA LYS A 115 0.66 14.68 -12.22
C LYS A 115 0.45 13.61 -13.28
N GLN A 116 -0.01 12.42 -12.94
CA GLN A 116 -0.17 11.30 -13.86
C GLN A 116 -1.64 10.95 -14.15
N GLY A 117 -2.59 11.56 -13.42
CA GLY A 117 -4.00 11.25 -13.62
C GLY A 117 -4.86 11.64 -12.41
N PHE A 118 -5.66 10.68 -11.94
CA PHE A 118 -6.68 10.93 -10.92
C PHE A 118 -6.19 10.55 -9.54
N VAL A 119 -6.74 11.24 -8.53
CA VAL A 119 -6.46 11.00 -7.13
C VAL A 119 -7.76 10.98 -6.34
N THR A 120 -7.85 10.08 -5.37
CA THR A 120 -8.89 10.11 -4.35
C THR A 120 -8.24 10.08 -2.98
N VAL A 121 -8.61 11.01 -2.10
CA VAL A 121 -8.18 11.03 -0.71
C VAL A 121 -9.38 10.80 0.20
N LYS A 122 -9.25 9.86 1.14
CA LYS A 122 -10.28 9.53 2.13
C LYS A 122 -9.70 9.58 3.54
N ARG A 123 -10.55 9.96 4.50
CA ARG A 123 -10.30 9.76 5.92
C ARG A 123 -10.63 8.30 6.27
N LEU A 124 -10.03 7.82 7.34
CA LEU A 124 -10.24 6.46 7.83
C LEU A 124 -10.91 6.46 9.22
N ASP A 125 -11.54 7.55 9.61
CA ASP A 125 -12.08 7.76 10.96
C ASP A 125 -13.19 6.75 11.34
N ASP A 126 -13.90 6.22 10.35
CA ASP A 126 -14.98 5.23 10.54
C ASP A 126 -14.51 3.78 10.33
N VAL A 127 -13.20 3.54 10.30
CA VAL A 127 -12.62 2.23 10.03
C VAL A 127 -11.97 1.68 11.30
N ASP A 128 -12.58 0.68 11.92
CA ASP A 128 -12.08 0.04 13.14
C ASP A 128 -10.78 -0.75 12.91
N ASN A 129 -10.59 -1.30 11.71
CA ASN A 129 -9.41 -2.08 11.33
C ASN A 129 -8.96 -1.75 9.90
N VAL A 130 -7.98 -0.86 9.80
CA VAL A 130 -7.46 -0.38 8.50
C VAL A 130 -6.83 -1.50 7.68
N GLY A 131 -6.18 -2.45 8.34
CA GLY A 131 -5.58 -3.61 7.67
C GLY A 131 -6.64 -4.53 7.06
N ALA A 132 -7.72 -4.81 7.78
CA ALA A 132 -8.85 -5.58 7.27
C ALA A 132 -9.58 -4.83 6.15
N TYR A 133 -9.75 -3.50 6.30
CA TYR A 133 -10.35 -2.65 5.27
C TYR A 133 -9.55 -2.70 3.97
N LEU A 134 -8.21 -2.54 4.03
CA LEU A 134 -7.35 -2.66 2.86
C LEU A 134 -7.46 -4.04 2.20
N THR A 135 -7.44 -5.10 3.00
CA THR A 135 -7.51 -6.48 2.49
C THR A 135 -8.85 -6.77 1.83
N ALA A 136 -9.96 -6.32 2.44
CA ALA A 136 -11.29 -6.43 1.86
C ALA A 136 -11.41 -5.62 0.58
N TYR A 137 -10.94 -4.37 0.59
CA TYR A 137 -10.97 -3.49 -0.58
C TYR A 137 -10.24 -4.10 -1.78
N LEU A 138 -9.05 -4.68 -1.56
CA LEU A 138 -8.29 -5.35 -2.60
C LEU A 138 -8.88 -6.72 -2.98
N GLY A 139 -9.59 -7.38 -2.05
CA GLY A 139 -10.25 -8.66 -2.29
C GLY A 139 -11.57 -8.56 -3.06
N ASP A 140 -12.33 -7.48 -2.84
CA ASP A 140 -13.65 -7.25 -3.45
C ASP A 140 -13.59 -6.66 -4.86
N MET A 141 -12.39 -6.25 -5.31
CA MET A 141 -12.25 -5.73 -6.67
C MET A 141 -12.44 -6.85 -7.68
N GLU A 142 -13.22 -6.58 -8.73
CA GLU A 142 -13.46 -7.48 -9.87
C GLU A 142 -12.19 -7.67 -10.72
N LEU A 143 -11.12 -8.10 -10.08
CA LEU A 143 -9.88 -8.42 -10.78
C LEU A 143 -9.95 -9.85 -11.28
N SER A 144 -9.51 -10.05 -12.51
CA SER A 144 -9.19 -11.40 -12.97
C SER A 144 -8.13 -12.00 -12.03
N GLU A 145 -8.16 -13.30 -11.81
CA GLU A 145 -7.16 -13.95 -10.96
C GLU A 145 -5.73 -13.71 -11.47
N ALA A 146 -5.55 -13.54 -12.79
CA ALA A 146 -4.27 -13.18 -13.37
C ALA A 146 -3.80 -11.79 -12.92
N SER A 147 -4.71 -10.80 -12.82
CA SER A 147 -4.38 -9.46 -12.34
C SER A 147 -4.06 -9.43 -10.85
N LYS A 148 -4.68 -10.31 -10.05
CA LYS A 148 -4.35 -10.44 -8.61
C LYS A 148 -2.92 -10.94 -8.38
N ALA A 149 -2.38 -11.76 -9.27
CA ALA A 149 -1.02 -12.28 -9.16
C ALA A 149 0.08 -11.20 -9.33
N ASP A 150 -0.24 -10.05 -9.94
CA ASP A 150 0.71 -8.95 -10.18
C ASP A 150 0.70 -7.87 -9.07
N MET A 151 -0.05 -8.08 -8.00
CA MET A 151 -0.12 -7.12 -6.89
C MET A 151 1.18 -7.09 -6.09
N ALA A 152 1.63 -5.88 -5.74
CA ALA A 152 2.83 -5.67 -4.92
C ALA A 152 2.56 -4.72 -3.75
N VAL A 153 3.07 -5.08 -2.57
CA VAL A 153 3.01 -4.24 -1.36
C VAL A 153 4.39 -3.68 -1.07
N SER A 154 4.48 -2.38 -0.80
CA SER A 154 5.70 -1.72 -0.36
C SER A 154 5.45 -0.74 0.78
N TYR A 155 6.49 -0.43 1.55
CA TYR A 155 6.38 0.49 2.69
C TYR A 155 7.65 1.30 2.91
N SER A 156 7.52 2.44 3.61
CA SER A 156 8.62 3.32 3.94
C SER A 156 9.47 2.78 5.11
N LYS A 157 10.69 3.27 5.24
CA LYS A 157 11.68 2.77 6.22
C LYS A 157 11.27 2.88 7.68
N GLY A 158 10.44 3.85 8.05
CA GLY A 158 9.97 4.06 9.42
C GLY A 158 8.84 3.12 9.84
N ILE A 159 8.33 2.29 8.94
CA ILE A 159 7.29 1.31 9.24
C ILE A 159 7.85 0.18 10.11
N LYS A 160 7.12 -0.17 11.17
CA LYS A 160 7.41 -1.34 12.00
C LYS A 160 7.09 -2.60 11.21
N GLU A 161 8.07 -3.48 11.11
CA GLU A 161 7.89 -4.79 10.51
C GLU A 161 7.26 -5.79 11.48
N VAL A 162 6.71 -6.86 10.95
CA VAL A 162 6.14 -7.96 11.74
C VAL A 162 6.93 -9.21 11.43
N GLU A 163 7.61 -9.75 12.44
CA GLU A 163 8.26 -11.05 12.37
C GLU A 163 7.31 -12.15 12.83
N TYR A 164 7.45 -13.33 12.22
CA TYR A 164 6.66 -14.49 12.54
C TYR A 164 7.56 -15.59 13.08
N GLU A 165 7.34 -15.97 14.34
CA GLU A 165 7.91 -17.17 14.93
C GLU A 165 6.90 -18.32 14.84
N TYR A 166 7.38 -19.54 14.66
CA TYR A 166 6.56 -20.72 14.67
C TYR A 166 6.90 -21.53 15.94
N GLU A 167 5.92 -21.73 16.79
CA GLU A 167 6.02 -22.62 17.94
C GLU A 167 5.08 -23.80 17.71
N ASN A 168 5.63 -25.03 17.73
CA ASN A 168 4.88 -26.26 17.46
C ASN A 168 4.10 -26.23 16.12
N GLY A 169 4.64 -25.56 15.09
CA GLY A 169 3.97 -25.40 13.79
C GLY A 169 2.88 -24.33 13.75
N VAL A 170 2.60 -23.66 14.86
CA VAL A 170 1.64 -22.56 14.96
C VAL A 170 2.38 -21.23 14.80
N LYS A 171 1.90 -20.38 13.87
CA LYS A 171 2.45 -19.06 13.61
C LYS A 171 2.18 -18.13 14.79
N GLN A 172 3.24 -17.65 15.43
CA GLN A 172 3.21 -16.58 16.41
C GLN A 172 3.65 -15.28 15.73
N THR A 173 3.00 -14.17 16.03
CA THR A 173 3.35 -12.86 15.48
C THR A 173 4.19 -12.08 16.47
N LYS A 174 5.43 -11.75 16.11
CA LYS A 174 6.31 -10.89 16.89
C LYS A 174 6.43 -9.53 16.20
N LYS A 175 6.10 -8.46 16.93
CA LYS A 175 6.24 -7.08 16.45
C LYS A 175 7.65 -6.57 16.74
N TYR A 176 8.32 -5.99 15.77
CA TYR A 176 9.56 -5.28 16.02
C TYR A 176 9.64 -3.98 15.23
N ILE A 177 10.49 -3.07 15.69
CA ILE A 177 10.77 -1.81 15.02
C ILE A 177 12.08 -2.00 14.26
N LYS A 178 12.06 -1.86 12.95
CA LYS A 178 13.28 -1.77 12.16
C LYS A 178 13.98 -0.48 12.59
N GLY A 179 15.20 -0.58 13.09
CA GLY A 179 15.93 0.50 13.74
C GLY A 179 15.82 1.85 13.05
N ALA A 180 15.78 2.87 13.88
CA ALA A 180 15.74 4.27 13.45
C ALA A 180 17.00 4.63 12.64
#